data_7e9289ba0cc1fde50834d332151da672
#
_entry.id   7e9289ba0cc1fde50834d332151da672
#
_cell.length_a   1.000
_cell.length_b   1.000
_cell.length_c   1.000
_cell.angle_alpha   90.00
_cell.angle_beta   90.00
_cell.angle_gamma   90.00
#
_symmetry.space_group_name_H-M   'P 1'
#
loop_
_entity.id
_entity.type
_entity.pdbx_description
1 polymer ?
#
loop_
_entity_poly.entity_id
_entity_poly.type
_entity_poly.pdbx_seq_one_letter_code
_entity_poly.pdbx_strand_id
1 'polypeptide(L)'
;MNSLSGVMVVGLTGQTGAGKSTVSKVFAANGYSIINADIVAREVVEKGSRCLEEIEDFFGNEIINPDKTLNRKALASIVFSDKAKLETLNSIIYPYITGAILKRIREYEECGEKFILLDAPTLFESRADDFCEIIISVLADADIREKRIISRDDLTREQARKRMNSQLEEEFFTSHSDYIIHNNGHIDTVNEISKEVSDKIKDFYLNRENSDSTGVNNTIFRREYI
;
A
#
# COMPACT_ATOMS: atom_id res chain seq x y z
N MET A 1 -12.13 12.41 13.29
CA MET A 1 -11.69 12.04 11.94
C MET A 1 -12.84 12.29 11.00
N ASN A 2 -12.69 13.16 10.00
CA ASN A 2 -13.72 13.30 8.98
C ASN A 2 -13.71 11.99 8.19
N SER A 3 -14.73 11.15 8.36
CA SER A 3 -15.02 10.08 7.43
C SER A 3 -15.03 10.71 6.03
N LEU A 4 -14.27 10.13 5.09
CA LEU A 4 -14.46 10.38 3.68
C LEU A 4 -15.87 9.87 3.41
N SER A 5 -16.86 10.78 3.42
CA SER A 5 -18.27 10.43 3.45
C SER A 5 -18.63 9.88 2.07
N GLY A 6 -18.89 8.59 2.00
CA GLY A 6 -19.41 7.94 0.80
C GLY A 6 -18.46 6.97 0.09
N VAL A 7 -17.19 6.85 0.52
CA VAL A 7 -16.20 5.95 -0.06
C VAL A 7 -15.57 5.09 1.01
N MET A 8 -15.48 3.77 0.79
CA MET A 8 -14.71 2.86 1.63
C MET A 8 -13.28 2.72 1.07
N VAL A 9 -12.29 3.10 1.86
CA VAL A 9 -10.88 2.91 1.53
C VAL A 9 -10.35 1.66 2.23
N VAL A 10 -9.91 0.69 1.46
CA VAL A 10 -9.33 -0.56 1.94
C VAL A 10 -7.82 -0.54 1.70
N GLY A 11 -7.02 -0.65 2.74
CA GLY A 11 -5.57 -0.77 2.65
C GLY A 11 -5.15 -2.20 2.31
N LEU A 12 -4.32 -2.36 1.29
CA LEU A 12 -3.70 -3.63 0.94
C LEU A 12 -2.19 -3.54 1.13
N THR A 13 -1.68 -4.32 2.05
CA THR A 13 -0.25 -4.42 2.35
C THR A 13 0.20 -5.87 2.42
N GLY A 14 1.43 -6.11 2.85
CA GLY A 14 1.96 -7.44 3.06
C GLY A 14 3.42 -7.58 2.72
N GLN A 15 3.96 -8.72 3.10
CA GLN A 15 5.37 -9.04 2.97
C GLN A 15 5.83 -9.12 1.52
N THR A 16 7.09 -8.73 1.27
CA THR A 16 7.69 -8.85 -0.07
C THR A 16 7.68 -10.32 -0.53
N GLY A 17 7.28 -10.54 -1.79
CA GLY A 17 7.14 -11.89 -2.34
C GLY A 17 5.86 -12.64 -1.94
N ALA A 18 5.01 -12.08 -1.06
CA ALA A 18 3.75 -12.71 -0.65
C ALA A 18 2.67 -12.76 -1.76
N GLY A 19 2.80 -11.93 -2.81
CA GLY A 19 1.86 -11.96 -3.94
C GLY A 19 0.71 -10.97 -3.86
N LYS A 20 0.91 -9.85 -3.18
CA LYS A 20 -0.03 -8.73 -3.06
C LYS A 20 -0.67 -8.31 -4.39
N SER A 21 0.11 -8.29 -5.49
CA SER A 21 -0.38 -7.94 -6.83
C SER A 21 -1.45 -8.90 -7.38
N THR A 22 -1.48 -10.15 -6.95
CA THR A 22 -2.53 -11.11 -7.31
C THR A 22 -3.84 -10.70 -6.63
N VAL A 23 -3.80 -10.42 -5.34
CA VAL A 23 -4.95 -9.94 -4.56
C VAL A 23 -5.47 -8.62 -5.13
N SER A 24 -4.59 -7.65 -5.39
CA SER A 24 -4.96 -6.34 -5.98
C SER A 24 -5.73 -6.49 -7.30
N LYS A 25 -5.32 -7.44 -8.17
CA LYS A 25 -6.03 -7.72 -9.43
C LYS A 25 -7.43 -8.29 -9.21
N VAL A 26 -7.61 -9.16 -8.22
CA VAL A 26 -8.94 -9.71 -7.89
C VAL A 26 -9.87 -8.61 -7.39
N PHE A 27 -9.38 -7.72 -6.52
CA PHE A 27 -10.16 -6.58 -6.05
C PHE A 27 -10.54 -5.64 -7.20
N ALA A 28 -9.60 -5.34 -8.11
CA ALA A 28 -9.89 -4.54 -9.31
C ALA A 28 -10.99 -5.18 -10.17
N ALA A 29 -10.88 -6.49 -10.43
CA ALA A 29 -11.90 -7.25 -11.17
C ALA A 29 -13.24 -7.30 -10.44
N ASN A 30 -13.23 -7.14 -9.11
CA ASN A 30 -14.43 -7.09 -8.28
C ASN A 30 -14.93 -5.64 -8.02
N GLY A 31 -14.52 -4.66 -8.84
CA GLY A 31 -15.06 -3.31 -8.86
C GLY A 31 -14.49 -2.36 -7.81
N TYR A 32 -13.23 -2.56 -7.40
CA TYR A 32 -12.49 -1.58 -6.62
C TYR A 32 -11.63 -0.70 -7.53
N SER A 33 -11.66 0.61 -7.31
CA SER A 33 -10.70 1.54 -7.91
C SER A 33 -9.36 1.45 -7.18
N ILE A 34 -8.26 1.29 -7.93
CA ILE A 34 -6.95 0.99 -7.34
C ILE A 34 -6.11 2.26 -7.27
N ILE A 35 -5.61 2.58 -6.08
CA ILE A 35 -4.54 3.57 -5.86
C ILE A 35 -3.27 2.80 -5.52
N ASN A 36 -2.29 2.82 -6.42
CA ASN A 36 -0.99 2.21 -6.15
C ASN A 36 -0.03 3.25 -5.58
N ALA A 37 0.34 3.09 -4.30
CA ALA A 37 1.18 4.05 -3.58
C ALA A 37 2.60 4.14 -4.16
N ASP A 38 3.15 3.05 -4.73
CA ASP A 38 4.46 3.08 -5.39
C ASP A 38 4.43 3.93 -6.66
N ILE A 39 3.32 3.93 -7.41
CA ILE A 39 3.12 4.80 -8.58
C ILE A 39 3.02 6.25 -8.11
N VAL A 40 2.18 6.52 -7.09
CA VAL A 40 2.05 7.87 -6.51
C VAL A 40 3.40 8.41 -6.04
N ALA A 41 4.19 7.61 -5.33
CA ALA A 41 5.52 8.00 -4.86
C ALA A 41 6.52 8.29 -6.00
N ARG A 42 6.29 7.73 -7.19
CA ARG A 42 7.10 8.07 -8.38
C ARG A 42 6.66 9.36 -9.04
N GLU A 43 5.37 9.60 -9.11
CA GLU A 43 4.77 10.78 -9.75
C GLU A 43 5.07 12.06 -8.96
N VAL A 44 5.00 12.03 -7.63
CA VAL A 44 5.25 13.22 -6.81
C VAL A 44 6.67 13.78 -6.95
N VAL A 45 7.63 12.96 -7.43
CA VAL A 45 9.03 13.37 -7.69
C VAL A 45 9.35 13.43 -9.18
N GLU A 46 8.35 13.59 -10.04
CA GLU A 46 8.57 13.80 -11.46
C GLU A 46 9.23 15.14 -11.73
N LYS A 47 9.87 15.25 -12.89
CA LYS A 47 10.53 16.47 -13.35
C LYS A 47 9.63 17.69 -13.23
N GLY A 48 10.11 18.73 -12.55
CA GLY A 48 9.40 20.00 -12.35
C GLY A 48 8.34 19.93 -11.23
N SER A 49 8.29 18.85 -10.46
CA SER A 49 7.45 18.81 -9.26
C SER A 49 8.11 19.57 -8.11
N ARG A 50 7.29 20.23 -7.30
CA ARG A 50 7.76 20.92 -6.09
C ARG A 50 8.46 19.99 -5.10
N CYS A 51 8.00 18.75 -5.00
CA CYS A 51 8.64 17.74 -4.17
C CYS A 51 10.08 17.47 -4.61
N LEU A 52 10.33 17.35 -5.93
CA LEU A 52 11.68 17.15 -6.46
C LEU A 52 12.57 18.36 -6.21
N GLU A 53 12.04 19.58 -6.33
CA GLU A 53 12.77 20.83 -6.02
C GLU A 53 13.19 20.86 -4.54
N GLU A 54 12.29 20.55 -3.61
CA GLU A 54 12.62 20.50 -2.17
C GLU A 54 13.66 19.41 -1.83
N ILE A 55 13.62 18.26 -2.54
CA ILE A 55 14.64 17.21 -2.39
C ILE A 55 15.99 17.68 -2.93
N GLU A 56 16.01 18.35 -4.10
CA GLU A 56 17.22 18.92 -4.69
C GLU A 56 17.83 19.99 -3.78
N ASP A 57 17.02 20.87 -3.21
CA ASP A 57 17.48 21.93 -2.29
C ASP A 57 18.18 21.34 -1.04
N PHE A 58 17.71 20.20 -0.54
CA PHE A 58 18.30 19.57 0.64
C PHE A 58 19.49 18.67 0.32
N PHE A 59 19.38 17.84 -0.74
CA PHE A 59 20.39 16.81 -1.04
C PHE A 59 21.44 17.25 -2.07
N GLY A 60 21.21 18.38 -2.75
CA GLY A 60 22.12 18.94 -3.75
C GLY A 60 21.88 18.40 -5.17
N ASN A 61 22.54 19.03 -6.15
CA ASN A 61 22.36 18.73 -7.57
C ASN A 61 22.86 17.35 -8.01
N GLU A 62 23.65 16.66 -7.19
CA GLU A 62 24.15 15.32 -7.49
C GLU A 62 23.05 14.25 -7.59
N ILE A 63 21.86 14.53 -7.02
CA ILE A 63 20.70 13.65 -7.13
C ILE A 63 19.83 13.94 -8.35
N ILE A 64 20.23 14.86 -9.21
CA ILE A 64 19.49 15.23 -10.42
C ILE A 64 20.27 14.80 -11.67
N ASN A 65 19.58 14.12 -12.59
CA ASN A 65 20.11 13.75 -13.89
C ASN A 65 20.22 14.98 -14.83
N PRO A 66 21.03 14.91 -15.92
CA PRO A 66 21.14 16.00 -16.91
C PRO A 66 19.81 16.39 -17.56
N ASP A 67 18.84 15.48 -17.65
CA ASP A 67 17.49 15.70 -18.17
C ASP A 67 16.50 16.29 -17.14
N LYS A 68 17.02 16.64 -15.95
CA LYS A 68 16.25 17.18 -14.81
C LYS A 68 15.30 16.18 -14.13
N THR A 69 15.50 14.90 -14.31
CA THR A 69 14.81 13.86 -13.56
C THR A 69 15.59 13.46 -12.30
N LEU A 70 14.93 12.83 -11.33
CA LEU A 70 15.56 12.32 -10.12
C LEU A 70 16.52 11.16 -10.43
N ASN A 71 17.77 11.28 -10.04
CA ASN A 71 18.75 10.20 -10.01
C ASN A 71 18.50 9.33 -8.75
N ARG A 72 17.56 8.39 -8.88
CA ARG A 72 17.15 7.50 -7.76
C ARG A 72 18.32 6.71 -7.18
N LYS A 73 19.32 6.35 -8.00
CA LYS A 73 20.49 5.59 -7.55
C LYS A 73 21.41 6.45 -6.68
N ALA A 74 21.66 7.68 -7.08
CA ALA A 74 22.46 8.63 -6.31
C ALA A 74 21.78 8.93 -4.96
N LEU A 75 20.49 9.31 -4.99
CA LEU A 75 19.73 9.57 -3.77
C LEU A 75 19.72 8.35 -2.82
N ALA A 76 19.47 7.15 -3.36
CA ALA A 76 19.47 5.92 -2.58
C ALA A 76 20.83 5.67 -1.89
N SER A 77 21.96 5.91 -2.58
CA SER A 77 23.29 5.75 -1.99
C SER A 77 23.55 6.71 -0.82
N ILE A 78 22.96 7.91 -0.86
CA ILE A 78 23.08 8.91 0.19
C ILE A 78 22.23 8.52 1.41
N VAL A 79 20.97 8.17 1.19
CA VAL A 79 20.02 7.96 2.30
C VAL A 79 20.15 6.60 2.97
N PHE A 80 20.55 5.55 2.26
CA PHE A 80 20.74 4.24 2.89
C PHE A 80 22.00 4.12 3.73
N SER A 81 22.94 5.06 3.58
CA SER A 81 24.14 5.14 4.43
C SER A 81 23.95 6.00 5.68
N ASP A 82 22.84 6.75 5.78
CA ASP A 82 22.60 7.76 6.82
C ASP A 82 21.11 7.79 7.20
N LYS A 83 20.80 7.26 8.39
CA LYS A 83 19.43 7.18 8.90
C LYS A 83 18.77 8.57 9.03
N ALA A 84 19.51 9.59 9.46
CA ALA A 84 18.96 10.94 9.58
C ALA A 84 18.59 11.53 8.22
N LYS A 85 19.40 11.27 7.19
CA LYS A 85 19.08 11.68 5.81
C LYS A 85 17.86 10.93 5.27
N LEU A 86 17.69 9.65 5.58
CA LEU A 86 16.50 8.89 5.20
C LEU A 86 15.25 9.47 5.88
N GLU A 87 15.32 9.79 7.17
CA GLU A 87 14.22 10.43 7.90
C GLU A 87 13.87 11.81 7.31
N THR A 88 14.87 12.60 6.94
CA THR A 88 14.64 13.88 6.24
C THR A 88 13.99 13.69 4.89
N LEU A 89 14.46 12.75 4.06
CA LEU A 89 13.83 12.43 2.78
C LEU A 89 12.35 12.06 2.97
N ASN A 90 12.07 11.20 3.93
CA ASN A 90 10.70 10.80 4.24
C ASN A 90 9.84 11.99 4.68
N SER A 91 10.38 12.90 5.52
CA SER A 91 9.65 14.09 5.96
C SER A 91 9.31 15.06 4.83
N ILE A 92 10.14 15.11 3.77
CA ILE A 92 9.87 15.89 2.56
C ILE A 92 8.82 15.19 1.69
N ILE A 93 8.98 13.89 1.41
CA ILE A 93 8.15 13.18 0.42
C ILE A 93 6.74 12.85 0.94
N TYR A 94 6.60 12.45 2.22
CA TYR A 94 5.32 11.95 2.73
C TYR A 94 4.16 12.94 2.61
N PRO A 95 4.30 14.25 2.87
CA PRO A 95 3.21 15.20 2.65
C PRO A 95 2.69 15.22 1.21
N TYR A 96 3.60 15.09 0.23
CA TYR A 96 3.23 15.06 -1.19
C TYR A 96 2.53 13.77 -1.59
N ILE A 97 3.01 12.61 -1.11
CA ILE A 97 2.36 11.31 -1.33
C ILE A 97 0.96 11.32 -0.71
N THR A 98 0.85 11.75 0.54
CA THR A 98 -0.42 11.87 1.26
C THR A 98 -1.40 12.78 0.52
N GLY A 99 -0.96 13.96 0.13
CA GLY A 99 -1.78 14.90 -0.64
C GLY A 99 -2.27 14.32 -1.97
N ALA A 100 -1.40 13.60 -2.68
CA ALA A 100 -1.74 12.97 -3.96
C ALA A 100 -2.71 11.79 -3.78
N ILE A 101 -2.54 10.96 -2.73
CA ILE A 101 -3.48 9.88 -2.40
C ILE A 101 -4.87 10.46 -2.06
N LEU A 102 -4.94 11.45 -1.15
CA LEU A 102 -6.20 12.09 -0.78
C LEU A 102 -6.89 12.76 -1.97
N LYS A 103 -6.13 13.37 -2.87
CA LYS A 103 -6.68 13.93 -4.11
C LYS A 103 -7.33 12.85 -4.97
N ARG A 104 -6.67 11.71 -5.18
CA ARG A 104 -7.22 10.58 -5.95
C ARG A 104 -8.45 9.96 -5.30
N ILE A 105 -8.45 9.84 -3.98
CA ILE A 105 -9.64 9.34 -3.26
C ILE A 105 -10.83 10.25 -3.55
N ARG A 106 -10.67 11.59 -3.50
CA ARG A 106 -11.74 12.54 -3.83
C ARG A 106 -12.17 12.46 -5.29
N GLU A 107 -11.23 12.36 -6.22
CA GLU A 107 -11.53 12.19 -7.64
C GLU A 107 -12.37 10.93 -7.91
N TYR A 108 -12.07 9.81 -7.25
CA TYR A 108 -12.88 8.59 -7.34
C TYR A 108 -14.26 8.77 -6.68
N GLU A 109 -14.34 9.43 -5.53
CA GLU A 109 -15.61 9.77 -4.87
C GLU A 109 -16.51 10.64 -5.77
N GLU A 110 -15.95 11.67 -6.40
CA GLU A 110 -16.66 12.55 -7.36
C GLU A 110 -17.13 11.78 -8.61
N CYS A 111 -16.41 10.73 -9.02
CA CYS A 111 -16.83 9.81 -10.09
C CYS A 111 -17.89 8.79 -9.65
N GLY A 112 -18.30 8.78 -8.39
CA GLY A 112 -19.31 7.86 -7.85
C GLY A 112 -18.77 6.48 -7.47
N GLU A 113 -17.45 6.32 -7.41
CA GLU A 113 -16.81 5.09 -6.93
C GLU A 113 -17.05 4.93 -5.44
N LYS A 114 -17.40 3.72 -5.00
CA LYS A 114 -17.70 3.43 -3.60
C LYS A 114 -16.58 2.68 -2.87
N PHE A 115 -15.76 1.97 -3.62
CA PHE A 115 -14.71 1.10 -3.07
C PHE A 115 -13.35 1.43 -3.68
N ILE A 116 -12.41 1.78 -2.84
CA ILE A 116 -11.04 2.09 -3.22
C ILE A 116 -10.09 1.12 -2.52
N LEU A 117 -9.18 0.51 -3.27
CA LEU A 117 -8.08 -0.27 -2.73
C LEU A 117 -6.79 0.56 -2.80
N LEU A 118 -6.26 0.92 -1.64
CA LEU A 118 -4.95 1.55 -1.50
C LEU A 118 -3.88 0.46 -1.41
N ASP A 119 -3.25 0.16 -2.54
CA ASP A 119 -2.19 -0.85 -2.67
C ASP A 119 -0.84 -0.22 -2.28
N ALA A 120 -0.38 -0.46 -1.04
CA ALA A 120 0.82 0.12 -0.46
C ALA A 120 1.67 -0.93 0.26
N PRO A 121 2.85 -1.30 -0.28
CA PRO A 121 3.76 -2.24 0.39
C PRO A 121 4.24 -1.75 1.76
N THR A 122 4.37 -0.45 1.93
CA THR A 122 4.81 0.23 3.15
C THR A 122 3.67 1.01 3.81
N LEU A 123 2.46 0.40 3.85
CA LEU A 123 1.24 1.03 4.35
C LEU A 123 1.43 1.61 5.76
N PHE A 124 1.95 0.80 6.67
CA PHE A 124 2.15 1.18 8.06
C PHE A 124 3.34 2.13 8.25
N GLU A 125 4.46 1.87 7.57
CA GLU A 125 5.68 2.69 7.68
C GLU A 125 5.44 4.12 7.17
N SER A 126 4.57 4.29 6.18
CA SER A 126 4.19 5.59 5.62
C SER A 126 2.98 6.23 6.32
N ARG A 127 2.38 5.54 7.29
CA ARG A 127 1.13 5.93 7.95
C ARG A 127 -0.05 6.11 6.98
N ALA A 128 -0.02 5.41 5.86
CA ALA A 128 -1.12 5.42 4.91
C ALA A 128 -2.32 4.58 5.40
N ASP A 129 -2.13 3.76 6.43
CA ASP A 129 -3.18 3.07 7.18
C ASP A 129 -4.16 4.06 7.85
N ASP A 130 -3.74 5.28 8.19
CA ASP A 130 -4.62 6.34 8.72
C ASP A 130 -5.78 6.72 7.76
N PHE A 131 -5.68 6.38 6.46
CA PHE A 131 -6.72 6.63 5.45
C PHE A 131 -7.65 5.44 5.24
N CYS A 132 -7.33 4.28 5.81
CA CYS A 132 -8.01 3.04 5.56
C CYS A 132 -9.02 2.71 6.65
N GLU A 133 -10.23 2.30 6.26
CA GLU A 133 -11.23 1.78 7.19
C GLU A 133 -11.02 0.29 7.47
N ILE A 134 -10.45 -0.43 6.52
CA ILE A 134 -10.15 -1.86 6.60
C ILE A 134 -8.74 -2.07 6.06
N ILE A 135 -7.98 -2.94 6.70
CA ILE A 135 -6.63 -3.31 6.29
C ILE A 135 -6.55 -4.80 6.00
N ILE A 136 -6.01 -5.12 4.83
CA ILE A 136 -5.73 -6.49 4.38
C ILE A 136 -4.22 -6.67 4.30
N SER A 137 -3.69 -7.70 4.96
CA SER A 137 -2.30 -8.13 4.79
C SER A 137 -2.20 -9.44 4.03
N VAL A 138 -1.33 -9.46 3.02
CA VAL A 138 -1.01 -10.68 2.27
C VAL A 138 0.31 -11.25 2.80
N LEU A 139 0.25 -12.48 3.29
CA LEU A 139 1.38 -13.20 3.87
C LEU A 139 1.67 -14.47 3.07
N ALA A 140 2.89 -14.96 3.16
CA ALA A 140 3.28 -16.27 2.64
C ALA A 140 4.52 -16.78 3.36
N ASP A 141 4.71 -18.09 3.36
CA ASP A 141 5.85 -18.74 3.98
C ASP A 141 7.18 -18.21 3.44
N ALA A 142 8.18 -18.11 4.31
CA ALA A 142 9.47 -17.51 3.99
C ALA A 142 10.14 -18.16 2.76
N ASP A 143 10.10 -19.48 2.66
CA ASP A 143 10.70 -20.22 1.53
C ASP A 143 9.98 -19.93 0.20
N ILE A 144 8.67 -19.72 0.24
CA ILE A 144 7.88 -19.36 -0.95
C ILE A 144 8.22 -17.95 -1.38
N ARG A 145 8.26 -17.01 -0.44
CA ARG A 145 8.63 -15.62 -0.70
C ARG A 145 10.04 -15.49 -1.26
N GLU A 146 11.02 -16.19 -0.64
CA GLU A 146 12.42 -16.21 -1.11
C GLU A 146 12.51 -16.63 -2.59
N LYS A 147 11.86 -17.75 -2.95
CA LYS A 147 11.84 -18.25 -4.33
C LYS A 147 11.21 -17.23 -5.30
N ARG A 148 10.08 -16.64 -4.93
CA ARG A 148 9.36 -15.65 -5.75
C ARG A 148 10.21 -14.39 -5.96
N ILE A 149 10.89 -13.90 -4.92
CA ILE A 149 11.76 -12.71 -4.98
C ILE A 149 12.95 -12.96 -5.90
N ILE A 150 13.65 -14.10 -5.74
CA ILE A 150 14.79 -14.48 -6.57
C ILE A 150 14.37 -14.54 -8.04
N SER A 151 13.26 -15.22 -8.34
CA SER A 151 12.79 -15.40 -9.72
C SER A 151 12.30 -14.10 -10.37
N ARG A 152 11.70 -13.20 -9.61
CA ARG A 152 11.13 -11.95 -10.14
C ARG A 152 12.19 -10.87 -10.36
N ASP A 153 13.10 -10.74 -9.40
CA ASP A 153 14.00 -9.57 -9.29
C ASP A 153 15.45 -9.92 -9.67
N ASP A 154 15.71 -11.17 -10.09
CA ASP A 154 17.06 -11.71 -10.46
C ASP A 154 18.09 -11.47 -9.33
N LEU A 155 17.66 -11.67 -8.09
CA LEU A 155 18.49 -11.48 -6.89
C LEU A 155 19.16 -12.78 -6.46
N THR A 156 20.32 -12.65 -5.82
CA THR A 156 20.90 -13.78 -5.09
C THR A 156 20.05 -14.12 -3.85
N ARG A 157 20.22 -15.33 -3.35
CA ARG A 157 19.55 -15.78 -2.12
C ARG A 157 19.83 -14.88 -0.94
N GLU A 158 21.07 -14.43 -0.80
CA GLU A 158 21.48 -13.52 0.27
C GLU A 158 20.77 -12.16 0.17
N GLN A 159 20.71 -11.60 -1.05
CA GLN A 159 20.01 -10.34 -1.31
C GLN A 159 18.50 -10.45 -1.04
N ALA A 160 17.89 -11.57 -1.45
CA ALA A 160 16.47 -11.82 -1.18
C ALA A 160 16.19 -11.88 0.33
N ARG A 161 17.00 -12.61 1.10
CA ARG A 161 16.89 -12.69 2.57
C ARG A 161 17.11 -11.34 3.24
N LYS A 162 18.13 -10.58 2.82
CA LYS A 162 18.36 -9.22 3.34
C LYS A 162 17.13 -8.33 3.16
N ARG A 163 16.50 -8.41 1.97
CA ARG A 163 15.27 -7.66 1.68
C ARG A 163 14.08 -8.12 2.52
N MET A 164 13.95 -9.42 2.76
CA MET A 164 12.89 -9.96 3.63
C MET A 164 13.08 -9.50 5.08
N ASN A 165 14.31 -9.55 5.58
CA ASN A 165 14.64 -9.18 6.97
C ASN A 165 14.59 -7.66 7.24
N SER A 166 14.48 -6.82 6.20
CA SER A 166 14.32 -5.37 6.36
C SER A 166 12.87 -4.91 6.51
N GLN A 167 11.91 -5.83 6.43
CA GLN A 167 10.49 -5.55 6.59
C GLN A 167 10.01 -5.80 8.03
N LEU A 168 8.80 -5.34 8.31
CA LEU A 168 8.08 -5.67 9.53
C LEU A 168 7.87 -7.19 9.65
N GLU A 169 7.85 -7.68 10.87
CA GLU A 169 7.63 -9.10 11.15
C GLU A 169 6.19 -9.51 10.90
N GLU A 170 5.94 -10.79 10.69
CA GLU A 170 4.61 -11.33 10.41
C GLU A 170 3.61 -11.03 11.52
N GLU A 171 4.05 -11.10 12.79
CA GLU A 171 3.22 -10.80 13.95
C GLU A 171 2.70 -9.35 13.94
N PHE A 172 3.48 -8.42 13.39
CA PHE A 172 3.03 -7.04 13.24
C PHE A 172 1.86 -6.96 12.26
N PHE A 173 1.96 -7.60 11.09
CA PHE A 173 0.88 -7.61 10.10
C PHE A 173 -0.38 -8.29 10.65
N THR A 174 -0.24 -9.43 11.32
CA THR A 174 -1.39 -10.16 11.88
C THR A 174 -2.09 -9.39 12.98
N SER A 175 -1.37 -8.60 13.77
CA SER A 175 -1.95 -7.80 14.87
C SER A 175 -2.58 -6.49 14.41
N HIS A 176 -2.19 -5.95 13.24
CA HIS A 176 -2.63 -4.63 12.76
C HIS A 176 -3.53 -4.68 11.52
N SER A 177 -3.93 -5.87 11.07
CA SER A 177 -4.83 -6.02 9.91
C SER A 177 -6.16 -6.65 10.31
N ASP A 178 -7.21 -6.28 9.59
CA ASP A 178 -8.56 -6.83 9.77
C ASP A 178 -8.71 -8.17 9.07
N TYR A 179 -8.04 -8.34 7.92
CA TYR A 179 -7.98 -9.60 7.18
C TYR A 179 -6.55 -10.00 6.87
N ILE A 180 -6.31 -11.31 6.94
CA ILE A 180 -5.05 -11.93 6.55
C ILE A 180 -5.32 -12.91 5.41
N ILE A 181 -4.64 -12.73 4.28
CA ILE A 181 -4.71 -13.64 3.14
C ILE A 181 -3.38 -14.39 3.05
N HIS A 182 -3.39 -15.69 3.34
CA HIS A 182 -2.23 -16.55 3.19
C HIS A 182 -2.11 -17.05 1.74
N ASN A 183 -1.00 -16.72 1.08
CA ASN A 183 -0.72 -17.08 -0.32
C ASN A 183 0.38 -18.16 -0.41
N ASN A 184 0.12 -19.31 0.19
CA ASN A 184 1.03 -20.47 0.18
C ASN A 184 0.68 -21.53 -0.87
N GLY A 185 -0.52 -21.45 -1.44
CA GLY A 185 -1.09 -22.47 -2.29
C GLY A 185 -1.16 -22.12 -3.76
N HIS A 186 -2.11 -22.74 -4.45
CA HIS A 186 -2.41 -22.51 -5.85
C HIS A 186 -3.05 -21.12 -6.05
N ILE A 187 -2.82 -20.53 -7.21
CA ILE A 187 -3.33 -19.19 -7.52
C ILE A 187 -4.86 -19.10 -7.47
N ASP A 188 -5.56 -20.16 -7.85
CA ASP A 188 -7.03 -20.20 -7.83
C ASP A 188 -7.56 -20.08 -6.42
N THR A 189 -6.96 -20.78 -5.45
CA THR A 189 -7.33 -20.66 -4.03
C THR A 189 -7.17 -19.23 -3.51
N VAL A 190 -6.06 -18.56 -3.86
CA VAL A 190 -5.84 -17.17 -3.47
C VAL A 190 -6.87 -16.24 -4.12
N ASN A 191 -7.24 -16.49 -5.38
CA ASN A 191 -8.26 -15.73 -6.07
C ASN A 191 -9.64 -15.91 -5.41
N GLU A 192 -10.01 -17.14 -5.04
CA GLU A 192 -11.27 -17.44 -4.33
C GLU A 192 -11.32 -16.73 -2.97
N ILE A 193 -10.28 -16.88 -2.15
CA ILE A 193 -10.20 -16.21 -0.84
C ILE A 193 -10.25 -14.68 -1.01
N SER A 194 -9.50 -14.13 -1.96
CA SER A 194 -9.48 -12.68 -2.22
C SER A 194 -10.85 -12.16 -2.63
N LYS A 195 -11.58 -12.94 -3.43
CA LYS A 195 -12.95 -12.60 -3.83
C LYS A 195 -13.90 -12.65 -2.64
N GLU A 196 -13.81 -13.69 -1.82
CA GLU A 196 -14.64 -13.83 -0.61
C GLU A 196 -14.42 -12.65 0.35
N VAL A 197 -13.16 -12.27 0.62
CA VAL A 197 -12.83 -11.10 1.45
C VAL A 197 -13.40 -9.82 0.84
N SER A 198 -13.25 -9.63 -0.47
CA SER A 198 -13.81 -8.48 -1.18
C SER A 198 -15.33 -8.40 -1.06
N ASP A 199 -16.04 -9.52 -1.20
CA ASP A 199 -17.49 -9.59 -1.10
C ASP A 199 -17.96 -9.29 0.34
N LYS A 200 -17.28 -9.85 1.36
CA LYS A 200 -17.54 -9.54 2.79
C LYS A 200 -17.40 -8.04 3.11
N ILE A 201 -16.38 -7.40 2.55
CA ILE A 201 -16.16 -5.95 2.76
C ILE A 201 -17.30 -5.14 2.12
N LYS A 202 -17.76 -5.52 0.93
CA LYS A 202 -18.89 -4.86 0.27
C LYS A 202 -20.18 -5.02 1.06
N ASP A 203 -20.46 -6.23 1.53
CA ASP A 203 -21.64 -6.52 2.36
C ASP A 203 -21.61 -5.70 3.65
N PHE A 204 -20.44 -5.59 4.29
CA PHE A 204 -20.27 -4.74 5.47
C PHE A 204 -20.60 -3.27 5.18
N TYR A 205 -20.09 -2.72 4.07
CA TYR A 205 -20.35 -1.34 3.67
C TYR A 205 -21.84 -1.10 3.40
N LEU A 206 -22.49 -1.96 2.64
CA LEU A 206 -23.91 -1.84 2.30
C LEU A 206 -24.83 -1.95 3.52
N ASN A 207 -24.48 -2.83 4.47
CA ASN A 207 -25.22 -2.97 5.72
C ASN A 207 -25.07 -1.73 6.61
N ARG A 208 -23.88 -1.08 6.60
CA ARG A 208 -23.66 0.18 7.32
C ARG A 208 -24.51 1.31 6.75
N GLU A 209 -24.51 1.51 5.42
CA GLU A 209 -25.33 2.53 4.76
C GLU A 209 -26.84 2.35 5.09
N ASN A 210 -27.33 1.10 5.11
CA ASN A 210 -28.69 0.79 5.45
C ASN A 210 -29.01 1.06 6.94
N SER A 211 -28.07 0.80 7.83
CA SER A 211 -28.21 1.03 9.28
C SER A 211 -28.20 2.52 9.62
N ASP A 212 -27.35 3.30 8.99
CA ASP A 212 -27.31 4.76 9.15
C ASP A 212 -28.60 5.42 8.66
N SER A 213 -29.22 4.89 7.61
CA SER A 213 -30.52 5.34 7.10
C SER A 213 -31.69 4.99 8.03
N THR A 214 -31.53 3.99 8.91
CA THR A 214 -32.56 3.50 9.84
C THR A 214 -32.32 3.91 11.30
N GLY A 215 -31.21 4.57 11.60
CA GLY A 215 -30.88 5.06 12.97
C GLY A 215 -30.45 3.96 13.95
N VAL A 216 -30.14 2.76 13.49
CA VAL A 216 -29.69 1.62 14.31
C VAL A 216 -28.20 1.42 14.16
N ASN A 217 -27.42 2.02 15.06
CA ASN A 217 -25.96 1.89 15.09
C ASN A 217 -25.56 0.59 15.81
N ASN A 218 -25.21 -0.50 15.10
CA ASN A 218 -24.61 -1.69 15.72
C ASN A 218 -23.88 -2.57 14.71
N THR A 219 -22.85 -2.07 14.01
CA THR A 219 -21.98 -2.96 13.21
C THR A 219 -20.55 -2.84 13.71
N ILE A 220 -20.15 -3.79 14.58
CA ILE A 220 -18.76 -3.95 15.03
C ILE A 220 -18.09 -4.90 14.07
N PHE A 221 -17.03 -4.43 13.41
CA PHE A 221 -16.15 -5.27 12.58
C PHE A 221 -15.42 -6.27 13.49
N ARG A 222 -15.57 -7.57 13.25
CA ARG A 222 -14.78 -8.60 13.93
C ARG A 222 -13.62 -9.02 13.03
N ARG A 223 -12.40 -9.03 13.59
CA ARG A 223 -11.22 -9.60 12.93
C ARG A 223 -11.47 -11.07 12.59
N GLU A 224 -11.34 -11.42 11.32
CA GLU A 224 -11.44 -12.80 10.85
C GLU A 224 -10.10 -13.21 10.23
N TYR A 225 -9.59 -14.38 10.67
CA TYR A 225 -8.45 -15.05 10.05
C TYR A 225 -9.00 -16.05 9.04
N ILE A 226 -8.68 -15.88 7.76
CA ILE A 226 -9.10 -16.76 6.66
C ILE A 226 -7.87 -17.37 5.98
#